data_ba5cc2813548f489bf2c79889bc88fa5
#
_entry.id   ba5cc2813548f489bf2c79889bc88fa5
#
_cell.length_a   1.000
_cell.length_b   1.000
_cell.length_c   1.000
_cell.angle_alpha   90.00
_cell.angle_beta   90.00
_cell.angle_gamma   90.00
#
_symmetry.space_group_name_H-M   'P 1'
#
loop_
_entity.id
_entity.type
_entity.pdbx_description
1 polymer ?
#
loop_
_entity_poly.entity_id
_entity_poly.type
_entity_poly.pdbx_seq_one_letter_code
_entity_poly.pdbx_strand_id
1 'polypeptide(L)'
;GGVIDAPLEMLYRRAAVYAAMTHVLLPFMVLPLYAVMKTIPPVHMRAALSLGARPWTAFWRVYAPQTLPGVGAGVLMVFIQALGYYITPALVGGPDDQMLSYFIAFYASKTINWGMAASLSLALLAATVALYYVYDRLVGIDKIRMG
;
A
#
# COMPACT_ATOMS: atom_id res chain seq x y z
N GLY A 1 -34.88 9.24 12.43
CA GLY A 1 -35.28 8.00 12.89
C GLY A 1 -34.24 7.05 13.32
N GLY A 2 -34.05 6.86 14.52
CA GLY A 2 -33.78 5.81 15.44
C GLY A 2 -32.86 4.61 15.13
N VAL A 3 -31.89 4.70 14.21
CA VAL A 3 -30.96 3.59 14.02
C VAL A 3 -29.59 3.86 14.68
N ILE A 4 -29.31 5.10 15.07
CA ILE A 4 -28.07 5.50 15.73
C ILE A 4 -28.42 6.53 16.80
N ASP A 5 -28.40 6.10 18.06
CA ASP A 5 -28.74 6.94 19.23
C ASP A 5 -27.62 7.90 19.65
N ALA A 6 -26.47 7.86 18.99
CA ALA A 6 -25.37 8.80 19.17
C ALA A 6 -24.79 9.20 17.82
N PRO A 7 -24.32 10.45 17.64
CA PRO A 7 -23.58 10.81 16.45
C PRO A 7 -22.38 9.87 16.35
N LEU A 8 -22.22 9.24 15.19
CA LEU A 8 -21.03 8.45 14.89
C LEU A 8 -19.83 9.39 15.01
N GLU A 9 -19.12 9.32 16.13
CA GLU A 9 -17.84 9.97 16.31
C GLU A 9 -16.83 9.29 15.39
N MET A 10 -16.96 9.53 14.08
CA MET A 10 -16.07 8.98 13.06
C MET A 10 -14.71 9.68 13.08
N LEU A 11 -14.69 10.94 13.48
CA LEU A 11 -13.46 11.70 13.68
C LEU A 11 -12.75 11.25 14.95
N TYR A 12 -11.41 11.27 14.94
CA TYR A 12 -10.53 10.89 16.04
C TYR A 12 -10.61 9.41 16.47
N ARG A 13 -11.16 8.51 15.62
CA ARG A 13 -11.15 7.07 15.83
C ARG A 13 -10.22 6.37 14.86
N ARG A 14 -9.57 5.29 15.29
CA ARG A 14 -8.70 4.44 14.45
C ARG A 14 -9.40 3.97 13.19
N ALA A 15 -10.69 3.61 13.29
CA ALA A 15 -11.49 3.21 12.13
C ALA A 15 -11.58 4.29 11.05
N ALA A 16 -11.69 5.57 11.44
CA ALA A 16 -11.71 6.68 10.51
C ALA A 16 -10.36 6.87 9.80
N VAL A 17 -9.25 6.70 10.55
CA VAL A 17 -7.89 6.75 9.96
C VAL A 17 -7.70 5.64 8.94
N TYR A 18 -8.08 4.41 9.27
CA TYR A 18 -7.99 3.28 8.34
C TYR A 18 -8.85 3.49 7.10
N ALA A 19 -10.08 3.95 7.26
CA ALA A 19 -10.98 4.23 6.12
C ALA A 19 -10.41 5.32 5.21
N ALA A 20 -9.96 6.43 5.79
CA ALA A 20 -9.39 7.54 5.04
C ALA A 20 -8.09 7.15 4.32
N MET A 21 -7.18 6.47 5.01
CA MET A 21 -5.93 6.00 4.42
C MET A 21 -6.18 4.97 3.31
N THR A 22 -7.10 4.03 3.53
CA THR A 22 -7.47 3.04 2.50
C THR A 22 -8.01 3.74 1.27
N HIS A 23 -8.90 4.72 1.44
CA HIS A 23 -9.47 5.47 0.32
C HIS A 23 -8.40 6.22 -0.48
N VAL A 24 -7.49 6.90 0.20
CA VAL A 24 -6.43 7.69 -0.45
C VAL A 24 -5.36 6.80 -1.10
N LEU A 25 -5.03 5.67 -0.47
CA LEU A 25 -4.00 4.75 -0.96
C LEU A 25 -4.51 3.76 -2.01
N LEU A 26 -5.83 3.61 -2.14
CA LEU A 26 -6.45 2.68 -3.09
C LEU A 26 -5.97 2.88 -4.54
N PRO A 27 -5.91 4.11 -5.09
CA PRO A 27 -5.41 4.34 -6.45
C PRO A 27 -3.96 3.86 -6.65
N PHE A 28 -3.12 3.99 -5.62
CA PHE A 28 -1.72 3.55 -5.67
C PHE A 28 -1.57 2.03 -5.71
N MET A 29 -2.56 1.30 -5.23
CA MET A 29 -2.63 -0.15 -5.38
C MET A 29 -3.20 -0.55 -6.74
N VAL A 30 -4.26 0.13 -7.18
CA VAL A 30 -5.01 -0.22 -8.40
C VAL A 30 -4.18 0.05 -9.65
N LEU A 31 -3.44 1.16 -9.71
CA LEU A 31 -2.68 1.55 -10.90
C LEU A 31 -1.62 0.53 -11.32
N PRO A 32 -0.69 0.08 -10.45
CA PRO A 32 0.29 -0.93 -10.82
C PRO A 32 -0.34 -2.27 -11.16
N LEU A 33 -1.37 -2.67 -10.42
CA LEU A 33 -2.10 -3.91 -10.66
C LEU A 33 -2.76 -3.88 -12.04
N TYR A 34 -3.46 -2.80 -12.37
CA TYR A 34 -4.09 -2.61 -13.66
C TYR A 34 -3.07 -2.61 -14.81
N ALA A 35 -1.94 -1.94 -14.64
CA ALA A 35 -0.87 -1.90 -15.62
C ALA A 35 -0.37 -3.33 -15.95
N VAL A 36 -0.13 -4.15 -14.94
CA VAL A 36 0.28 -5.55 -15.13
C VAL A 36 -0.84 -6.38 -15.76
N MET A 37 -2.08 -6.20 -15.31
CA MET A 37 -3.23 -6.94 -15.87
C MET A 37 -3.41 -6.67 -17.37
N LYS A 38 -3.14 -5.46 -17.83
CA LYS A 38 -3.19 -5.11 -19.26
C LYS A 38 -2.11 -5.81 -20.11
N THR A 39 -1.01 -6.19 -19.51
CA THR A 39 0.08 -6.88 -20.24
C THR A 39 -0.16 -8.37 -20.39
N ILE A 40 -1.11 -8.96 -19.65
CA ILE A 40 -1.38 -10.39 -19.70
C ILE A 40 -2.13 -10.72 -21.00
N PRO A 41 -1.55 -11.56 -21.89
CA PRO A 41 -2.19 -11.93 -23.13
C PRO A 41 -3.47 -12.75 -22.87
N PRO A 42 -4.60 -12.42 -23.53
CA PRO A 42 -5.84 -13.17 -23.36
C PRO A 42 -5.76 -14.62 -23.89
N VAL A 43 -4.73 -14.92 -24.66
CA VAL A 43 -4.49 -16.26 -25.20
C VAL A 43 -4.26 -17.30 -24.09
N HIS A 44 -3.65 -16.91 -22.97
CA HIS A 44 -3.42 -17.84 -21.85
C HIS A 44 -4.73 -18.33 -21.24
N MET A 45 -5.70 -17.44 -21.04
CA MET A 45 -7.03 -17.82 -20.55
C MET A 45 -7.79 -18.69 -21.57
N ARG A 46 -7.72 -18.31 -22.85
CA ARG A 46 -8.37 -19.07 -23.94
C ARG A 46 -7.79 -20.48 -24.05
N ALA A 47 -6.47 -20.62 -23.96
CA ALA A 47 -5.81 -21.92 -23.97
C ALA A 47 -6.27 -22.80 -22.79
N ALA A 48 -6.35 -22.26 -21.58
CA ALA A 48 -6.82 -22.99 -20.41
C ALA A 48 -8.28 -23.46 -20.58
N LEU A 49 -9.15 -22.61 -21.09
CA LEU A 49 -10.55 -22.93 -21.37
C LEU A 49 -10.68 -24.01 -22.46
N SER A 50 -9.84 -23.95 -23.51
CA SER A 50 -9.81 -24.94 -24.59
C SER A 50 -9.36 -26.32 -24.10
N LEU A 51 -8.53 -26.36 -23.05
CA LEU A 51 -8.11 -27.60 -22.39
C LEU A 51 -9.13 -28.12 -21.38
N GLY A 52 -10.33 -27.53 -21.32
CA GLY A 52 -11.43 -27.98 -20.47
C GLY A 52 -11.43 -27.45 -19.05
N ALA A 53 -10.60 -26.44 -18.73
CA ALA A 53 -10.63 -25.80 -17.43
C ALA A 53 -11.92 -24.98 -17.26
N ARG A 54 -12.51 -25.04 -16.04
CA ARG A 54 -13.63 -24.17 -15.70
C ARG A 54 -13.12 -22.71 -15.62
N PRO A 55 -13.94 -21.69 -15.97
CA PRO A 55 -13.53 -20.29 -15.94
C PRO A 55 -12.92 -19.84 -14.60
N TRP A 56 -13.51 -20.30 -13.49
CA TRP A 56 -13.01 -20.01 -12.14
C TRP A 56 -11.62 -20.63 -11.87
N THR A 57 -11.42 -21.87 -12.30
CA THR A 57 -10.14 -22.58 -12.17
C THR A 57 -9.07 -21.95 -13.07
N ALA A 58 -9.43 -21.58 -14.30
CA ALA A 58 -8.53 -20.88 -15.22
C ALA A 58 -8.11 -19.51 -14.64
N PHE A 59 -9.05 -18.76 -14.06
CA PHE A 59 -8.75 -17.49 -13.40
C PHE A 59 -7.71 -17.66 -12.29
N TRP A 60 -7.94 -18.55 -11.33
CA TRP A 60 -7.05 -18.71 -10.18
C TRP A 60 -5.73 -19.40 -10.48
N ARG A 61 -5.68 -20.30 -11.47
CA ARG A 61 -4.44 -21.04 -11.80
C ARG A 61 -3.61 -20.42 -12.90
N VAL A 62 -4.21 -19.66 -13.79
CA VAL A 62 -3.52 -19.11 -14.97
C VAL A 62 -3.42 -17.59 -14.89
N TYR A 63 -4.53 -16.90 -14.63
CA TYR A 63 -4.55 -15.44 -14.65
C TYR A 63 -4.01 -14.82 -13.37
N ALA A 64 -4.50 -15.24 -12.21
CA ALA A 64 -4.12 -14.66 -10.93
C ALA A 64 -2.61 -14.74 -10.63
N PRO A 65 -1.89 -15.86 -10.89
CA PRO A 65 -0.44 -15.91 -10.69
C PRO A 65 0.33 -14.91 -11.55
N GLN A 66 -0.17 -14.60 -12.73
CA GLN A 66 0.45 -13.62 -13.63
C GLN A 66 0.28 -12.18 -13.15
N THR A 67 -0.68 -11.91 -12.26
CA THR A 67 -0.90 -10.60 -11.65
C THR A 67 -0.04 -10.35 -10.42
N LEU A 68 0.62 -11.37 -9.86
CA LEU A 68 1.44 -11.26 -8.65
C LEU A 68 2.50 -10.14 -8.71
N PRO A 69 3.24 -9.91 -9.81
CA PRO A 69 4.16 -8.79 -9.89
C PRO A 69 3.47 -7.44 -9.70
N GLY A 70 2.26 -7.27 -10.23
CA GLY A 70 1.45 -6.07 -10.05
C GLY A 70 0.97 -5.88 -8.63
N VAL A 71 0.54 -6.96 -7.97
CA VAL A 71 0.18 -6.96 -6.55
C VAL A 71 1.38 -6.58 -5.70
N GLY A 72 2.54 -7.18 -5.95
CA GLY A 72 3.78 -6.87 -5.23
C GLY A 72 4.18 -5.40 -5.38
N ALA A 73 4.15 -4.86 -6.58
CA ALA A 73 4.44 -3.45 -6.84
C ALA A 73 3.43 -2.52 -6.14
N GLY A 74 2.14 -2.83 -6.21
CA GLY A 74 1.10 -2.07 -5.54
C GLY A 74 1.22 -2.07 -4.03
N VAL A 75 1.47 -3.24 -3.43
CA VAL A 75 1.69 -3.37 -1.98
C VAL A 75 2.90 -2.55 -1.54
N LEU A 76 4.01 -2.62 -2.29
CA LEU A 76 5.20 -1.84 -1.98
C LEU A 76 4.93 -0.33 -2.04
N MET A 77 4.28 0.15 -3.10
CA MET A 77 3.92 1.56 -3.25
C MET A 77 3.04 2.04 -2.10
N VAL A 78 1.99 1.29 -1.78
CA VAL A 78 1.07 1.61 -0.68
C VAL A 78 1.80 1.65 0.65
N PHE A 79 2.68 0.69 0.90
CA PHE A 79 3.42 0.60 2.15
C PHE A 79 4.40 1.77 2.32
N ILE A 80 5.17 2.09 1.27
CA ILE A 80 6.10 3.24 1.30
C ILE A 80 5.33 4.56 1.49
N GLN A 81 4.21 4.72 0.78
CA GLN A 81 3.35 5.89 0.94
C GLN A 81 2.78 5.98 2.37
N ALA A 82 2.33 4.86 2.92
CA ALA A 82 1.78 4.80 4.28
C ALA A 82 2.81 5.20 5.35
N LEU A 83 4.07 4.80 5.18
CA LEU A 83 5.14 5.19 6.11
C LEU A 83 5.39 6.72 6.13
N GLY A 84 5.23 7.37 4.97
CA GLY A 84 5.39 8.83 4.86
C GLY A 84 4.12 9.64 5.17
N TYR A 85 3.02 8.96 5.44
CA TYR A 85 1.73 9.65 5.63
C TYR A 85 1.68 10.36 6.98
N TYR A 86 1.49 11.67 6.93
CA TYR A 86 1.39 12.52 8.10
C TYR A 86 0.04 13.24 8.19
N ILE A 87 -0.45 13.77 7.06
CA ILE A 87 -1.59 14.69 7.06
C ILE A 87 -2.89 13.98 7.41
N THR A 88 -3.15 12.82 6.81
CA THR A 88 -4.43 12.11 7.03
C THR A 88 -4.59 11.64 8.47
N PRO A 89 -3.63 10.93 9.10
CA PRO A 89 -3.72 10.59 10.51
C PRO A 89 -3.81 11.82 11.43
N ALA A 90 -3.12 12.91 11.08
CA ALA A 90 -3.15 14.14 11.88
C ALA A 90 -4.50 14.85 11.83
N LEU A 91 -5.23 14.77 10.71
CA LEU A 91 -6.54 15.43 10.55
C LEU A 91 -7.71 14.58 11.06
N VAL A 92 -7.63 13.28 10.92
CA VAL A 92 -8.76 12.36 11.13
C VAL A 92 -8.56 11.47 12.35
N GLY A 93 -7.32 11.23 12.75
CA GLY A 93 -6.95 10.36 13.88
C GLY A 93 -6.92 11.06 15.23
N GLY A 94 -6.92 10.25 16.30
CA GLY A 94 -6.71 10.71 17.66
C GLY A 94 -5.22 10.82 18.04
N PRO A 95 -4.94 11.22 19.30
CA PRO A 95 -3.56 11.34 19.79
C PRO A 95 -2.73 10.05 19.70
N ASP A 96 -3.40 8.89 19.78
CA ASP A 96 -2.77 7.57 19.75
C ASP A 96 -2.58 7.00 18.34
N ASP A 97 -3.10 7.68 17.32
CA ASP A 97 -3.06 7.23 15.93
C ASP A 97 -1.96 7.91 15.11
N GLN A 98 -0.95 8.44 15.78
CA GLN A 98 0.14 9.19 15.17
C GLN A 98 1.14 8.26 14.45
N MET A 99 1.50 8.64 13.24
CA MET A 99 2.51 7.95 12.43
C MET A 99 3.92 8.48 12.74
N LEU A 100 4.95 7.70 12.37
CA LEU A 100 6.35 8.11 12.56
C LEU A 100 6.67 9.48 11.93
N SER A 101 6.10 9.76 10.77
CA SER A 101 6.20 11.06 10.09
C SER A 101 5.63 12.24 10.90
N TYR A 102 4.61 11.99 11.71
CA TYR A 102 4.10 13.00 12.65
C TYR A 102 5.15 13.38 13.70
N PHE A 103 5.79 12.39 14.31
CA PHE A 103 6.84 12.65 15.31
C PHE A 103 8.02 13.40 14.72
N ILE A 104 8.41 13.10 13.49
CA ILE A 104 9.44 13.86 12.78
C ILE A 104 9.04 15.34 12.65
N ALA A 105 7.83 15.61 12.19
CA ALA A 105 7.30 16.97 12.07
C ALA A 105 7.16 17.66 13.45
N PHE A 106 6.72 16.93 14.46
CA PHE A 106 6.57 17.45 15.83
C PHE A 106 7.92 17.87 16.42
N TYR A 107 8.94 17.02 16.35
CA TYR A 107 10.27 17.33 16.87
C TYR A 107 10.96 18.43 16.08
N ALA A 108 10.73 18.53 14.78
CA ALA A 108 11.29 19.58 13.94
C ALA A 108 10.65 20.94 14.18
N SER A 109 9.33 21.01 14.35
CA SER A 109 8.58 22.28 14.37
C SER A 109 8.13 22.74 15.75
N LYS A 110 7.79 21.82 16.66
CA LYS A 110 7.24 22.17 17.97
C LYS A 110 8.29 22.24 19.07
N THR A 111 9.23 21.31 19.08
CA THR A 111 10.27 21.23 20.12
C THR A 111 11.62 21.76 19.67
N ILE A 112 11.77 22.06 18.38
CA ILE A 112 13.04 22.50 17.74
C ILE A 112 14.18 21.52 18.07
N ASN A 113 13.86 20.25 18.27
CA ASN A 113 14.83 19.20 18.53
C ASN A 113 15.25 18.54 17.22
N TRP A 114 16.15 19.21 16.51
CA TRP A 114 16.64 18.75 15.21
C TRP A 114 17.34 17.39 15.27
N GLY A 115 18.00 17.08 16.38
CA GLY A 115 18.67 15.79 16.56
C GLY A 115 17.68 14.62 16.56
N MET A 116 16.57 14.74 17.31
CA MET A 116 15.53 13.72 17.36
C MET A 116 14.79 13.61 16.03
N ALA A 117 14.45 14.74 15.41
CA ALA A 117 13.81 14.75 14.09
C ALA A 117 14.70 14.08 13.04
N ALA A 118 16.00 14.36 13.03
CA ALA A 118 16.97 13.75 12.14
C ALA A 118 17.11 12.24 12.37
N SER A 119 17.15 11.80 13.63
CA SER A 119 17.24 10.39 13.99
C SER A 119 16.01 9.60 13.51
N LEU A 120 14.80 10.13 13.73
CA LEU A 120 13.56 9.51 13.27
C LEU A 120 13.45 9.50 11.74
N SER A 121 13.88 10.57 11.07
CA SER A 121 13.92 10.64 9.60
C SER A 121 14.90 9.62 9.02
N LEU A 122 16.05 9.42 9.64
CA LEU A 122 17.03 8.43 9.24
C LEU A 122 16.50 7.01 9.42
N ALA A 123 15.81 6.75 10.54
CA ALA A 123 15.16 5.46 10.79
C ALA A 123 14.07 5.16 9.74
N LEU A 124 13.25 6.15 9.39
CA LEU A 124 12.22 6.02 8.36
C LEU A 124 12.84 5.75 6.98
N LEU A 125 13.89 6.47 6.63
CA LEU A 125 14.63 6.27 5.38
C LEU A 125 15.24 4.87 5.32
N ALA A 126 15.88 4.43 6.40
CA ALA A 126 16.47 3.08 6.48
C ALA A 126 15.40 1.99 6.32
N ALA A 127 14.24 2.14 6.96
CA ALA A 127 13.12 1.21 6.80
C ALA A 127 12.61 1.17 5.36
N THR A 128 12.47 2.31 4.71
CA THR A 128 12.02 2.41 3.31
C THR A 128 13.01 1.77 2.35
N VAL A 129 14.30 2.03 2.51
CA VAL A 129 15.36 1.44 1.70
C VAL A 129 15.44 -0.07 1.90
N ALA A 130 15.35 -0.54 3.15
CA ALA A 130 15.34 -1.97 3.47
C ALA A 130 14.14 -2.68 2.83
N LEU A 131 12.96 -2.06 2.88
CA LEU A 131 11.75 -2.59 2.24
C LEU A 131 11.91 -2.68 0.72
N TYR A 132 12.45 -1.64 0.10
CA TYR A 132 12.73 -1.62 -1.34
C TYR A 132 13.73 -2.72 -1.74
N TYR A 133 14.79 -2.89 -0.94
CA TYR A 133 15.78 -3.94 -1.18
C TYR A 133 15.19 -5.35 -1.08
N VAL A 134 14.35 -5.59 -0.07
CA VAL A 134 13.63 -6.87 0.10
C VAL A 134 12.71 -7.12 -1.10
N TYR A 135 11.98 -6.11 -1.53
CA TYR A 135 11.12 -6.21 -2.71
C TYR A 135 11.91 -6.55 -3.97
N ASP A 136 13.02 -5.87 -4.20
CA ASP A 136 13.89 -6.11 -5.35
C ASP A 136 14.44 -7.56 -5.36
N ARG A 137 14.81 -8.06 -4.19
CA ARG A 137 15.24 -9.46 -4.02
C ARG A 137 14.13 -10.48 -4.27
N LEU A 138 12.91 -10.21 -3.82
CA LEU A 138 11.79 -11.14 -3.92
C LEU A 138 11.15 -11.15 -5.31
N VAL A 139 10.99 -10.01 -5.93
CA VAL A 139 10.34 -9.86 -7.25
C VAL A 139 11.36 -9.93 -8.38
N GLY A 140 12.62 -9.58 -8.09
CA GLY A 140 13.78 -9.73 -8.96
C GLY A 140 13.70 -8.94 -10.27
N ILE A 141 14.33 -7.78 -10.32
CA ILE A 141 14.59 -7.05 -11.57
C ILE A 141 15.33 -7.95 -12.58
N ASP A 142 16.05 -8.96 -12.10
CA ASP A 142 16.77 -9.94 -12.93
C ASP A 142 15.85 -10.75 -13.85
N LYS A 143 14.60 -10.95 -13.50
CA LYS A 143 13.61 -11.64 -14.36
C LYS A 143 13.13 -10.76 -15.53
N ILE A 144 13.21 -9.45 -15.40
CA ILE A 144 12.84 -8.51 -16.46
C ILE A 144 13.98 -8.30 -17.45
N ARG A 145 15.22 -8.56 -17.03
CA ARG A 145 16.43 -8.35 -17.82
C ARG A 145 16.79 -9.51 -18.76
N MET A 146 16.17 -10.66 -18.61
CA MET A 146 16.39 -11.87 -19.42
C MET A 146 15.21 -12.22 -20.36
N GLY A 147 14.33 -11.26 -20.62
CA GLY A 147 13.26 -11.40 -21.60
C GLY A 147 13.46 -10.52 -22.81
#